data_97d9d281b78d66a7f73c65f48bfb4201
#
_entry.id   97d9d281b78d66a7f73c65f48bfb4201
#
_cell.length_a   1.000
_cell.length_b   1.000
_cell.length_c   1.000
_cell.angle_alpha   90.00
_cell.angle_beta   90.00
_cell.angle_gamma   90.00
#
_symmetry.space_group_name_H-M   'P 1'
#
loop_
_entity.id
_entity.type
_entity.pdbx_description
1 polymer ?
#
loop_
_entity_poly.entity_id
_entity_poly.type
_entity_poly.pdbx_seq_one_letter_code
_entity_poly.pdbx_strand_id
1 'polypeptide(L)'
;LIFFTISIGFALPYICFLIFPNFIKFFPKPGNWMLNFKLILGLLLLLTFGWLLSLLKMEFITILILTLSIILISILKTKFKKNFSFISLIIACILVVIFNNSNENELLWEKYNKKRLESYINNNQLIFVDVTANWCITCQVNKLTTLESRAIVNLFTDNNVKLIRADWTKKDQSILDYISKYGRYGIPVNVIYNKNNKKGILLPEILTKDIVINS
;
A
#
# COMPACT_ATOMS: atom_id res chain seq x y z
N LEU A 1 -19.57 5.45 26.52
CA LEU A 1 -19.36 3.98 26.70
C LEU A 1 -18.06 3.53 26.02
N ILE A 2 -17.83 3.84 24.73
CA ILE A 2 -16.67 3.43 23.94
C ILE A 2 -15.35 3.86 24.59
N PHE A 3 -15.20 5.12 24.98
CA PHE A 3 -13.98 5.61 25.62
C PHE A 3 -13.72 4.95 26.97
N PHE A 4 -14.77 4.59 27.72
CA PHE A 4 -14.64 3.91 29.00
C PHE A 4 -14.15 2.47 28.82
N THR A 5 -14.65 1.73 27.84
CA THR A 5 -14.17 0.38 27.53
C THR A 5 -12.73 0.37 27.05
N ILE A 6 -12.33 1.36 26.23
CA ILE A 6 -10.93 1.52 25.80
C ILE A 6 -10.01 1.79 27.00
N SER A 7 -10.42 2.70 27.91
CA SER A 7 -9.63 3.01 29.12
C SER A 7 -9.45 1.80 30.03
N ILE A 8 -10.50 1.00 30.22
CA ILE A 8 -10.40 -0.27 30.98
C ILE A 8 -9.46 -1.24 30.30
N GLY A 9 -9.52 -1.36 28.96
CA GLY A 9 -8.62 -2.24 28.20
C GLY A 9 -7.15 -1.86 28.39
N PHE A 10 -6.81 -0.56 28.40
CA PHE A 10 -5.47 -0.09 28.66
C PHE A 10 -5.03 -0.27 30.13
N ALA A 11 -5.97 -0.15 31.08
CA ALA A 11 -5.66 -0.34 32.51
C ALA A 11 -5.55 -1.81 32.90
N LEU A 12 -6.19 -2.73 32.16
CA LEU A 12 -6.29 -4.15 32.49
C LEU A 12 -4.94 -4.84 32.76
N PRO A 13 -3.89 -4.69 31.93
CA PRO A 13 -2.58 -5.30 32.22
C PRO A 13 -1.97 -4.79 33.52
N TYR A 14 -2.12 -3.52 33.84
CA TYR A 14 -1.60 -2.94 35.11
C TYR A 14 -2.37 -3.46 36.32
N ILE A 15 -3.69 -3.55 36.21
CA ILE A 15 -4.55 -4.12 37.26
C ILE A 15 -4.21 -5.59 37.48
N CYS A 16 -3.96 -6.33 36.41
CA CYS A 16 -3.56 -7.74 36.48
C CYS A 16 -2.24 -7.92 37.26
N PHE A 17 -1.23 -7.07 37.03
CA PHE A 17 0.02 -7.08 37.76
C PHE A 17 -0.13 -6.67 39.24
N LEU A 18 -1.08 -5.79 39.55
CA LEU A 18 -1.39 -5.38 40.92
C LEU A 18 -2.02 -6.51 41.72
N ILE A 19 -2.97 -7.24 41.11
CA ILE A 19 -3.69 -8.35 41.76
C ILE A 19 -2.81 -9.60 41.86
N PHE A 20 -1.98 -9.86 40.87
CA PHE A 20 -1.14 -11.05 40.80
C PHE A 20 0.37 -10.70 40.70
N PRO A 21 1.00 -10.21 41.76
CA PRO A 21 2.42 -9.80 41.73
C PRO A 21 3.36 -10.94 41.36
N ASN A 22 2.95 -12.21 41.52
CA ASN A 22 3.75 -13.37 41.13
C ASN A 22 3.91 -13.50 39.59
N PHE A 23 3.06 -12.87 38.79
CA PHE A 23 3.23 -12.81 37.32
C PHE A 23 4.50 -12.08 36.91
N ILE A 24 4.99 -11.13 37.72
CA ILE A 24 6.26 -10.42 37.46
C ILE A 24 7.47 -11.38 37.50
N LYS A 25 7.38 -12.46 38.23
CA LYS A 25 8.46 -13.49 38.29
C LYS A 25 8.57 -14.30 37.00
N PHE A 26 7.53 -14.31 36.18
CA PHE A 26 7.51 -15.00 34.86
C PHE A 26 8.23 -14.18 33.76
N PHE A 27 8.42 -12.88 33.99
CA PHE A 27 9.17 -12.04 33.04
C PHE A 27 10.67 -12.36 33.15
N PRO A 28 11.33 -12.60 32.02
CA PRO A 28 12.75 -12.86 32.00
C PRO A 28 13.50 -11.65 32.55
N LYS A 29 14.46 -11.93 33.42
CA LYS A 29 15.33 -10.89 34.04
C LYS A 29 16.01 -10.07 32.94
N PRO A 30 16.22 -8.75 33.14
CA PRO A 30 16.92 -7.90 32.20
C PRO A 30 18.32 -8.46 31.92
N GLY A 31 18.65 -8.63 30.67
CA GLY A 31 19.90 -9.22 30.21
C GLY A 31 20.19 -8.87 28.74
N ASN A 32 21.20 -9.50 28.16
CA ASN A 32 21.65 -9.25 26.79
C ASN A 32 20.54 -9.47 25.73
N TRP A 33 19.53 -10.31 26.02
CA TRP A 33 18.38 -10.50 25.16
C TRP A 33 17.57 -9.20 24.92
N MET A 34 17.54 -8.30 25.91
CA MET A 34 16.84 -7.02 25.83
C MET A 34 17.50 -6.07 24.82
N LEU A 35 18.83 -6.16 24.66
CA LEU A 35 19.56 -5.40 23.65
C LEU A 35 19.19 -5.89 22.25
N ASN A 36 19.13 -7.21 22.04
CA ASN A 36 18.71 -7.80 20.78
C ASN A 36 17.24 -7.47 20.47
N PHE A 37 16.37 -7.50 21.48
CA PHE A 37 14.96 -7.14 21.33
C PHE A 37 14.78 -5.66 20.95
N LYS A 38 15.53 -4.73 21.57
CA LYS A 38 15.55 -3.32 21.17
C LYS A 38 16.03 -3.13 19.73
N LEU A 39 17.01 -3.90 19.31
CA LEU A 39 17.53 -3.86 17.94
C LEU A 39 16.47 -4.33 16.93
N ILE A 40 15.76 -5.43 17.23
CA ILE A 40 14.65 -5.93 16.40
C ILE A 40 13.55 -4.90 16.31
N LEU A 41 13.11 -4.31 17.42
CA LEU A 41 12.09 -3.26 17.43
C LEU A 41 12.53 -2.02 16.65
N GLY A 42 13.78 -1.61 16.78
CA GLY A 42 14.36 -0.52 16.01
C GLY A 42 14.36 -0.80 14.51
N LEU A 43 14.65 -2.03 14.12
CA LEU A 43 14.64 -2.47 12.72
C LEU A 43 13.23 -2.52 12.16
N LEU A 44 12.23 -2.96 12.93
CA LEU A 44 10.82 -2.90 12.56
C LEU A 44 10.34 -1.46 12.38
N LEU A 45 10.74 -0.55 13.28
CA LEU A 45 10.44 0.87 13.14
C LEU A 45 11.06 1.49 11.88
N LEU A 46 12.28 1.11 11.53
CA LEU A 46 12.92 1.55 10.29
C LEU A 46 12.20 1.02 9.05
N LEU A 47 11.74 -0.24 9.09
CA LEU A 47 10.95 -0.82 8.00
C LEU A 47 9.61 -0.11 7.82
N THR A 48 8.88 0.16 8.91
CA THR A 48 7.60 0.91 8.84
C THR A 48 7.83 2.34 8.38
N PHE A 49 8.92 2.98 8.80
CA PHE A 49 9.29 4.31 8.33
C PHE A 49 9.61 4.31 6.82
N GLY A 50 10.40 3.34 6.35
CA GLY A 50 10.68 3.16 4.92
C GLY A 50 9.40 2.91 4.11
N TRP A 51 8.49 2.10 4.64
CA TRP A 51 7.20 1.88 4.01
C TRP A 51 6.34 3.16 3.94
N LEU A 52 6.27 3.93 5.01
CA LEU A 52 5.58 5.23 5.01
C LEU A 52 6.20 6.22 4.02
N LEU A 53 7.52 6.22 3.90
CA LEU A 53 8.21 7.04 2.91
C LEU A 53 7.88 6.61 1.47
N SER A 54 7.68 5.31 1.22
CA SER A 54 7.30 4.82 -0.11
C SER A 54 5.91 5.31 -0.57
N LEU A 55 5.09 5.80 0.36
CA LEU A 55 3.80 6.45 0.05
C LEU A 55 3.96 7.90 -0.45
N LEU A 56 5.10 8.51 -0.23
CA LEU A 56 5.45 9.84 -0.75
C LEU A 56 5.99 9.69 -2.19
N LYS A 57 5.77 10.70 -3.05
CA LYS A 57 6.21 10.64 -4.44
C LYS A 57 7.71 10.32 -4.56
N MET A 58 8.02 9.39 -5.46
CA MET A 58 9.31 8.71 -5.63
C MET A 58 10.56 9.61 -5.64
N GLU A 59 10.48 10.82 -6.21
CA GLU A 59 11.65 11.70 -6.33
C GLU A 59 12.21 12.20 -4.99
N PHE A 60 11.32 12.50 -4.04
CA PHE A 60 11.72 12.90 -2.68
C PHE A 60 12.31 11.75 -1.87
N ILE A 61 11.83 10.54 -2.09
CA ILE A 61 12.22 9.34 -1.34
C ILE A 61 13.63 8.92 -1.69
N THR A 62 14.02 8.96 -2.96
CA THR A 62 15.38 8.60 -3.39
C THR A 62 16.40 9.53 -2.78
N ILE A 63 16.13 10.83 -2.75
CA ILE A 63 17.01 11.83 -2.14
C ILE A 63 17.10 11.60 -0.62
N LEU A 64 15.99 11.32 0.04
CA LEU A 64 15.95 11.12 1.49
C LEU A 64 16.63 9.82 1.91
N ILE A 65 16.48 8.74 1.18
CA ILE A 65 17.19 7.46 1.41
C ILE A 65 18.69 7.65 1.20
N LEU A 66 19.10 8.36 0.15
CA LEU A 66 20.52 8.66 -0.11
C LEU A 66 21.11 9.52 1.01
N THR A 67 20.42 10.56 1.47
CA THR A 67 20.92 11.42 2.55
C THR A 67 21.00 10.68 3.89
N LEU A 68 20.00 9.88 4.25
CA LEU A 68 20.01 9.04 5.46
C LEU A 68 21.09 7.96 5.40
N SER A 69 21.32 7.34 4.25
CA SER A 69 22.39 6.35 4.08
C SER A 69 23.77 6.97 4.22
N ILE A 70 23.99 8.18 3.70
CA ILE A 70 25.25 8.93 3.87
C ILE A 70 25.49 9.29 5.34
N ILE A 71 24.45 9.74 6.06
CA ILE A 71 24.53 10.07 7.48
C ILE A 71 24.84 8.80 8.31
N LEU A 72 24.16 7.70 8.02
CA LEU A 72 24.38 6.42 8.72
C LEU A 72 25.78 5.87 8.47
N ILE A 73 26.29 5.96 7.24
CA ILE A 73 27.66 5.59 6.87
C ILE A 73 28.68 6.47 7.62
N SER A 74 28.39 7.77 7.76
CA SER A 74 29.25 8.71 8.47
C SER A 74 29.35 8.39 9.97
N ILE A 75 28.23 8.00 10.61
CA ILE A 75 28.18 7.60 12.02
C ILE A 75 28.87 6.23 12.24
N LEU A 76 28.70 5.28 11.33
CA LEU A 76 29.28 3.96 11.42
C LEU A 76 30.80 3.96 11.16
N LYS A 77 31.32 4.89 10.34
CA LYS A 77 32.77 5.07 10.13
C LYS A 77 33.54 5.37 11.42
N THR A 78 32.89 5.96 12.40
CA THR A 78 33.53 6.29 13.69
C THR A 78 33.61 5.11 14.66
N LYS A 79 32.86 4.04 14.46
CA LYS A 79 32.75 2.91 15.41
C LYS A 79 33.07 1.51 14.86
N PHE A 80 33.08 1.29 13.53
CA PHE A 80 33.22 -0.05 12.94
C PHE A 80 34.26 -0.12 11.81
N LYS A 81 34.94 -1.31 11.70
CA LYS A 81 35.93 -1.60 10.66
C LYS A 81 35.38 -1.36 9.24
N LYS A 82 36.25 -0.89 8.38
CA LYS A 82 36.09 -0.44 6.98
C LYS A 82 35.14 -1.28 6.08
N ASN A 83 34.97 -2.57 6.35
CA ASN A 83 34.20 -3.49 5.51
C ASN A 83 32.65 -3.37 5.69
N PHE A 84 32.18 -2.93 6.86
CA PHE A 84 30.73 -2.84 7.12
C PHE A 84 30.09 -1.66 6.40
N SER A 85 30.86 -0.60 6.17
CA SER A 85 30.41 0.61 5.44
C SER A 85 30.15 0.32 3.96
N PHE A 86 30.94 -0.56 3.33
CA PHE A 86 30.75 -0.96 1.92
C PHE A 86 29.49 -1.80 1.73
N ILE A 87 29.21 -2.73 2.65
CA ILE A 87 28.03 -3.60 2.57
C ILE A 87 26.74 -2.79 2.70
N SER A 88 26.70 -1.78 3.60
CA SER A 88 25.51 -0.94 3.74
C SER A 88 25.25 -0.06 2.51
N LEU A 89 26.31 0.39 1.84
CA LEU A 89 26.19 1.17 0.60
C LEU A 89 25.67 0.30 -0.56
N ILE A 90 26.15 -0.94 -0.67
CA ILE A 90 25.67 -1.89 -1.67
C ILE A 90 24.20 -2.22 -1.45
N ILE A 91 23.79 -2.46 -0.20
CA ILE A 91 22.38 -2.74 0.14
C ILE A 91 21.50 -1.53 -0.20
N ALA A 92 21.93 -0.31 0.11
CA ALA A 92 21.19 0.91 -0.23
C ALA A 92 21.07 1.08 -1.76
N CYS A 93 22.12 0.84 -2.53
CA CYS A 93 22.08 0.88 -3.99
C CYS A 93 21.17 -0.20 -4.58
N ILE A 94 21.20 -1.42 -4.04
CA ILE A 94 20.32 -2.51 -4.47
C ILE A 94 18.86 -2.17 -4.20
N LEU A 95 18.55 -1.61 -3.03
CA LEU A 95 17.20 -1.18 -2.68
C LEU A 95 16.71 -0.08 -3.63
N VAL A 96 17.54 0.93 -3.92
CA VAL A 96 17.21 1.98 -4.89
C VAL A 96 16.93 1.41 -6.28
N VAL A 97 17.73 0.45 -6.74
CA VAL A 97 17.54 -0.20 -8.05
C VAL A 97 16.27 -1.05 -8.07
N ILE A 98 15.99 -1.81 -7.01
CA ILE A 98 14.76 -2.62 -6.91
C ILE A 98 13.52 -1.72 -6.90
N PHE A 99 13.54 -0.61 -6.14
CA PHE A 99 12.41 0.32 -6.07
C PHE A 99 12.25 1.16 -7.35
N ASN A 100 13.33 1.41 -8.09
CA ASN A 100 13.26 2.18 -9.34
C ASN A 100 12.92 1.30 -10.57
N ASN A 101 13.02 -0.02 -10.44
CA ASN A 101 12.81 -0.97 -11.54
C ASN A 101 11.39 -1.58 -11.54
N SER A 102 10.43 -0.94 -10.91
CA SER A 102 9.02 -1.17 -11.20
C SER A 102 8.71 -0.59 -12.59
N ASN A 103 9.29 -1.21 -13.64
CA ASN A 103 8.84 -1.04 -14.99
C ASN A 103 7.38 -1.46 -15.04
N GLU A 104 6.52 -0.49 -14.99
CA GLU A 104 5.16 -0.61 -15.42
C GLU A 104 5.16 -1.18 -16.84
N ASN A 105 4.70 -2.41 -17.00
CA ASN A 105 3.97 -2.76 -18.21
C ASN A 105 2.72 -1.89 -18.17
N GLU A 106 2.89 -0.63 -18.57
CA GLU A 106 1.83 0.36 -18.50
C GLU A 106 0.74 -0.01 -19.49
N LEU A 107 -0.23 -0.72 -18.98
CA LEU A 107 -1.58 -0.54 -19.47
C LEU A 107 -1.83 0.96 -19.44
N LEU A 108 -2.19 1.54 -20.58
CA LEU A 108 -2.43 2.98 -20.71
C LEU A 108 -3.65 3.38 -19.88
N TRP A 109 -3.44 3.60 -18.60
CA TRP A 109 -4.47 4.05 -17.69
C TRP A 109 -4.75 5.52 -17.90
N GLU A 110 -6.00 5.85 -18.26
CA GLU A 110 -6.45 7.21 -18.34
C GLU A 110 -6.89 7.71 -16.96
N LYS A 111 -6.56 8.96 -16.65
CA LYS A 111 -7.00 9.60 -15.42
C LYS A 111 -8.53 9.76 -15.44
N TYR A 112 -9.18 9.45 -14.30
CA TYR A 112 -10.62 9.61 -14.14
C TYR A 112 -11.09 11.04 -14.51
N ASN A 113 -12.10 11.08 -15.38
CA ASN A 113 -12.85 12.28 -15.70
C ASN A 113 -14.30 11.88 -15.98
N LYS A 114 -15.23 12.44 -15.21
CA LYS A 114 -16.66 12.10 -15.28
C LYS A 114 -17.23 12.22 -16.71
N LYS A 115 -16.96 13.34 -17.39
CA LYS A 115 -17.46 13.59 -18.75
C LYS A 115 -16.92 12.57 -19.75
N ARG A 116 -15.65 12.20 -19.62
CA ARG A 116 -15.02 11.20 -20.49
C ARG A 116 -15.59 9.81 -20.26
N LEU A 117 -15.76 9.42 -18.98
CA LEU A 117 -16.41 8.15 -18.64
C LEU A 117 -17.82 8.07 -19.25
N GLU A 118 -18.64 9.11 -19.08
CA GLU A 118 -19.99 9.18 -19.66
C GLU A 118 -19.96 9.07 -21.20
N SER A 119 -19.00 9.72 -21.86
CA SER A 119 -18.81 9.60 -23.31
C SER A 119 -18.52 8.15 -23.74
N TYR A 120 -17.62 7.46 -23.03
CA TYR A 120 -17.27 6.07 -23.32
C TYR A 120 -18.46 5.12 -23.10
N ILE A 121 -19.24 5.32 -22.03
CA ILE A 121 -20.46 4.55 -21.77
C ILE A 121 -21.47 4.75 -22.86
N ASN A 122 -21.69 5.99 -23.35
CA ASN A 122 -22.60 6.30 -24.42
C ASN A 122 -22.19 5.67 -25.75
N ASN A 123 -20.89 5.58 -26.01
CA ASN A 123 -20.30 4.93 -27.17
C ASN A 123 -20.25 3.40 -27.07
N ASN A 124 -20.87 2.80 -26.04
CA ASN A 124 -20.92 1.37 -25.79
C ASN A 124 -19.54 0.69 -25.71
N GLN A 125 -18.52 1.41 -25.24
CA GLN A 125 -17.18 0.86 -25.08
C GLN A 125 -17.11 -0.03 -23.84
N LEU A 126 -16.22 -1.01 -23.87
CA LEU A 126 -15.88 -1.81 -22.70
C LEU A 126 -14.91 -1.00 -21.83
N ILE A 127 -15.27 -0.77 -20.58
CA ILE A 127 -14.52 0.13 -19.67
C ILE A 127 -14.27 -0.59 -18.35
N PHE A 128 -13.05 -0.49 -17.85
CA PHE A 128 -12.69 -0.89 -16.50
C PHE A 128 -12.28 0.35 -15.71
N VAL A 129 -12.95 0.62 -14.61
CA VAL A 129 -12.65 1.73 -13.72
C VAL A 129 -12.04 1.18 -12.42
N ASP A 130 -10.82 1.59 -12.10
CA ASP A 130 -10.11 1.27 -10.86
C ASP A 130 -10.03 2.50 -9.96
N VAL A 131 -10.77 2.47 -8.85
CA VAL A 131 -10.66 3.52 -7.82
C VAL A 131 -9.68 3.04 -6.76
N THR A 132 -8.55 3.72 -6.70
CA THR A 132 -7.39 3.32 -5.93
C THR A 132 -6.79 4.49 -5.13
N ALA A 133 -5.87 4.19 -4.21
CA ALA A 133 -5.02 5.19 -3.56
C ALA A 133 -3.69 4.56 -3.14
N ASN A 134 -2.65 5.38 -3.01
CA ASN A 134 -1.31 4.92 -2.63
C ASN A 134 -1.28 4.29 -1.23
N TRP A 135 -2.11 4.78 -0.31
CA TRP A 135 -2.22 4.27 1.07
C TRP A 135 -3.12 3.04 1.21
N CYS A 136 -3.79 2.59 0.15
CA CYS A 136 -4.73 1.48 0.16
C CYS A 136 -4.00 0.15 -0.09
N ILE A 137 -3.76 -0.63 0.96
CA ILE A 137 -3.05 -1.92 0.87
C ILE A 137 -3.78 -2.90 -0.05
N THR A 138 -5.11 -3.03 0.11
CA THR A 138 -5.93 -3.93 -0.73
C THR A 138 -5.86 -3.54 -2.20
N CYS A 139 -5.82 -2.23 -2.51
CA CYS A 139 -5.65 -1.76 -3.88
C CYS A 139 -4.29 -2.18 -4.46
N GLN A 140 -3.22 -2.08 -3.67
CA GLN A 140 -1.88 -2.52 -4.11
C GLN A 140 -1.82 -4.03 -4.33
N VAL A 141 -2.47 -4.81 -3.46
CA VAL A 141 -2.59 -6.27 -3.64
C VAL A 141 -3.33 -6.57 -4.95
N ASN A 142 -4.50 -5.97 -5.19
CA ASN A 142 -5.26 -6.15 -6.44
C ASN A 142 -4.43 -5.78 -7.68
N LYS A 143 -3.68 -4.68 -7.61
CA LYS A 143 -2.79 -4.24 -8.68
C LYS A 143 -1.76 -5.32 -9.00
N LEU A 144 -0.96 -5.73 -8.00
CA LEU A 144 0.16 -6.65 -8.18
C LEU A 144 -0.29 -8.09 -8.54
N THR A 145 -1.34 -8.60 -7.92
CA THR A 145 -1.73 -10.01 -8.07
C THR A 145 -2.64 -10.26 -9.25
N THR A 146 -3.46 -9.26 -9.62
CA THR A 146 -4.52 -9.43 -10.61
C THR A 146 -4.35 -8.50 -11.80
N LEU A 147 -4.42 -7.18 -11.61
CA LEU A 147 -4.48 -6.23 -12.72
C LEU A 147 -3.20 -6.18 -13.57
N GLU A 148 -2.04 -6.35 -12.98
CA GLU A 148 -0.74 -6.40 -13.68
C GLU A 148 -0.34 -7.80 -14.13
N SER A 149 -1.18 -8.82 -13.88
CA SER A 149 -0.90 -10.17 -14.36
C SER A 149 -0.99 -10.22 -15.89
N ARG A 150 -0.08 -10.95 -16.55
CA ARG A 150 -0.06 -11.10 -18.01
C ARG A 150 -1.40 -11.51 -18.60
N ALA A 151 -2.15 -12.37 -17.91
CA ALA A 151 -3.45 -12.83 -18.36
C ALA A 151 -4.47 -11.68 -18.45
N ILE A 152 -4.52 -10.80 -17.44
CA ILE A 152 -5.46 -9.66 -17.42
C ILE A 152 -4.98 -8.55 -18.35
N VAL A 153 -3.66 -8.30 -18.41
CA VAL A 153 -3.09 -7.34 -19.36
C VAL A 153 -3.45 -7.70 -20.80
N ASN A 154 -3.26 -8.97 -21.19
CA ASN A 154 -3.63 -9.45 -22.52
C ASN A 154 -5.13 -9.35 -22.75
N LEU A 155 -5.95 -9.78 -21.77
CA LEU A 155 -7.41 -9.69 -21.86
C LEU A 155 -7.88 -8.25 -22.13
N PHE A 156 -7.32 -7.28 -21.39
CA PHE A 156 -7.69 -5.86 -21.57
C PHE A 156 -7.23 -5.31 -22.92
N THR A 157 -6.05 -5.72 -23.39
CA THR A 157 -5.50 -5.30 -24.68
C THR A 157 -6.27 -5.91 -25.84
N ASP A 158 -6.53 -7.21 -25.82
CA ASP A 158 -7.21 -7.95 -26.89
C ASP A 158 -8.66 -7.48 -27.09
N ASN A 159 -9.31 -7.09 -25.98
CA ASN A 159 -10.69 -6.58 -26.02
C ASN A 159 -10.78 -5.05 -26.11
N ASN A 160 -9.66 -4.33 -26.32
CA ASN A 160 -9.62 -2.87 -26.39
C ASN A 160 -10.33 -2.18 -25.20
N VAL A 161 -10.16 -2.71 -23.99
CA VAL A 161 -10.78 -2.18 -22.77
C VAL A 161 -10.24 -0.79 -22.47
N LYS A 162 -11.13 0.17 -22.27
CA LYS A 162 -10.76 1.51 -21.79
C LYS A 162 -10.49 1.46 -20.29
N LEU A 163 -9.24 1.72 -19.90
CA LEU A 163 -8.78 1.64 -18.53
C LEU A 163 -8.80 3.03 -17.92
N ILE A 164 -9.61 3.23 -16.89
CA ILE A 164 -9.73 4.51 -16.19
C ILE A 164 -9.30 4.31 -14.74
N ARG A 165 -8.31 5.10 -14.30
CA ARG A 165 -7.84 5.10 -12.91
C ARG A 165 -8.31 6.35 -12.19
N ALA A 166 -9.03 6.16 -11.09
CA ALA A 166 -9.47 7.21 -10.19
C ALA A 166 -8.58 7.17 -8.93
N ASP A 167 -7.53 7.99 -8.94
CA ASP A 167 -6.59 8.10 -7.82
C ASP A 167 -7.17 8.98 -6.71
N TRP A 168 -7.59 8.35 -5.63
CA TRP A 168 -8.14 9.00 -4.43
C TRP A 168 -7.10 9.17 -3.31
N THR A 169 -5.83 9.17 -3.63
CA THR A 169 -4.74 9.43 -2.68
C THR A 169 -4.92 10.77 -1.98
N LYS A 170 -5.35 11.77 -2.75
CA LYS A 170 -5.86 13.05 -2.25
C LYS A 170 -7.38 13.04 -2.35
N LYS A 171 -8.06 13.55 -1.31
CA LYS A 171 -9.52 13.65 -1.29
C LYS A 171 -9.99 14.44 -2.53
N ASP A 172 -10.77 13.78 -3.39
CA ASP A 172 -11.41 14.36 -4.56
C ASP A 172 -12.91 14.09 -4.46
N GLN A 173 -13.71 15.15 -4.47
CA GLN A 173 -15.16 15.05 -4.31
C GLN A 173 -15.81 14.32 -5.51
N SER A 174 -15.29 14.48 -6.71
CA SER A 174 -15.85 13.83 -7.90
C SER A 174 -15.67 12.31 -7.84
N ILE A 175 -14.57 11.85 -7.26
CA ILE A 175 -14.31 10.42 -7.04
C ILE A 175 -15.19 9.90 -5.91
N LEU A 176 -15.37 10.67 -4.83
CA LEU A 176 -16.26 10.29 -3.73
C LEU A 176 -17.70 10.14 -4.20
N ASP A 177 -18.20 11.07 -5.02
CA ASP A 177 -19.54 11.00 -5.60
C ASP A 177 -19.69 9.75 -6.50
N TYR A 178 -18.62 9.40 -7.24
CA TYR A 178 -18.59 8.19 -8.03
C TYR A 178 -18.68 6.92 -7.17
N ILE A 179 -17.91 6.84 -6.08
CA ILE A 179 -17.91 5.71 -5.15
C ILE A 179 -19.28 5.55 -4.49
N SER A 180 -19.86 6.67 -4.03
CA SER A 180 -21.16 6.71 -3.35
C SER A 180 -22.31 6.21 -4.22
N LYS A 181 -22.24 6.39 -5.55
CA LYS A 181 -23.20 5.86 -6.51
C LYS A 181 -23.35 4.32 -6.40
N TYR A 182 -22.31 3.63 -6.00
CA TYR A 182 -22.30 2.17 -5.79
C TYR A 182 -22.58 1.74 -4.35
N GLY A 183 -23.03 2.67 -3.49
CA GLY A 183 -23.27 2.41 -2.06
C GLY A 183 -22.00 2.11 -1.27
N ARG A 184 -20.83 2.53 -1.79
CA ARG A 184 -19.54 2.38 -1.12
C ARG A 184 -19.08 3.70 -0.53
N TYR A 185 -18.34 3.62 0.58
CA TYR A 185 -17.77 4.78 1.28
C TYR A 185 -16.26 4.66 1.46
N GLY A 186 -15.67 3.65 0.83
CA GLY A 186 -14.24 3.34 0.90
C GLY A 186 -13.74 2.69 -0.39
N ILE A 187 -12.46 2.46 -0.45
CA ILE A 187 -11.75 1.84 -1.58
C ILE A 187 -11.10 0.52 -1.13
N PRO A 188 -10.85 -0.42 -2.05
CA PRO A 188 -10.96 -0.31 -3.51
C PRO A 188 -12.40 -0.37 -4.05
N VAL A 189 -12.65 0.28 -5.18
CA VAL A 189 -13.88 0.16 -5.94
C VAL A 189 -13.52 -0.08 -7.40
N ASN A 190 -13.89 -1.25 -7.91
CA ASN A 190 -13.63 -1.65 -9.27
C ASN A 190 -14.95 -1.86 -10.00
N VAL A 191 -15.11 -1.25 -11.16
CA VAL A 191 -16.37 -1.27 -11.91
C VAL A 191 -16.10 -1.55 -13.38
N ILE A 192 -16.87 -2.48 -13.94
CA ILE A 192 -16.87 -2.77 -15.39
C ILE A 192 -18.15 -2.24 -16.03
N TYR A 193 -17.98 -1.56 -17.14
CA TYR A 193 -19.08 -1.15 -18.00
C TYR A 193 -18.97 -1.86 -19.32
N ASN A 194 -20.09 -2.34 -19.81
CA ASN A 194 -20.20 -2.95 -21.13
C ASN A 194 -21.50 -2.51 -21.83
N LYS A 195 -21.66 -2.89 -23.08
CA LYS A 195 -22.84 -2.54 -23.92
C LYS A 195 -24.17 -2.92 -23.25
N ASN A 196 -24.19 -4.05 -22.53
CA ASN A 196 -25.40 -4.58 -21.91
C ASN A 196 -25.64 -3.99 -20.51
N ASN A 197 -24.60 -3.46 -19.87
CA ASN A 197 -24.70 -2.92 -18.51
C ASN A 197 -24.03 -1.54 -18.40
N LYS A 198 -24.79 -0.52 -18.81
CA LYS A 198 -24.37 0.90 -18.74
C LYS A 198 -24.38 1.47 -17.32
N LYS A 199 -25.01 0.78 -16.36
CA LYS A 199 -24.97 1.20 -14.95
C LYS A 199 -23.66 0.83 -14.27
N GLY A 200 -22.90 -0.10 -14.88
CA GLY A 200 -21.67 -0.66 -14.35
C GLY A 200 -21.91 -1.82 -13.39
N ILE A 201 -21.04 -2.81 -13.49
CA ILE A 201 -21.00 -3.99 -12.61
C ILE A 201 -19.93 -3.71 -11.55
N LEU A 202 -20.35 -3.62 -10.30
CA LEU A 202 -19.42 -3.47 -9.17
C LEU A 202 -18.77 -4.81 -8.87
N LEU A 203 -17.45 -4.85 -8.87
CA LEU A 203 -16.67 -6.03 -8.51
C LEU A 203 -16.41 -6.12 -7.00
N PRO A 204 -16.06 -7.31 -6.48
CA PRO A 204 -15.62 -7.48 -5.10
C PRO A 204 -14.38 -6.64 -4.77
N GLU A 205 -14.18 -6.34 -3.48
CA GLU A 205 -13.02 -5.55 -3.01
C GLU A 205 -11.69 -6.25 -3.29
N ILE A 206 -11.65 -7.59 -3.14
CA ILE A 206 -10.49 -8.39 -3.50
C ILE A 206 -10.74 -8.96 -4.89
N LEU A 207 -9.90 -8.57 -5.84
CA LEU A 207 -9.98 -9.04 -7.20
C LEU A 207 -9.23 -10.36 -7.36
N THR A 208 -9.85 -11.30 -8.06
CA THR A 208 -9.19 -12.47 -8.62
C THR A 208 -9.24 -12.43 -10.14
N LYS A 209 -8.34 -13.13 -10.81
CA LYS A 209 -8.33 -13.21 -12.28
C LYS A 209 -9.66 -13.71 -12.82
N ASP A 210 -10.23 -14.74 -12.20
CA ASP A 210 -11.49 -15.34 -12.62
C ASP A 210 -12.66 -14.37 -12.53
N ILE A 211 -12.68 -13.52 -11.48
CA ILE A 211 -13.72 -12.48 -11.33
C ILE A 211 -13.64 -11.47 -12.48
N VAL A 212 -12.44 -11.03 -12.84
CA VAL A 212 -12.25 -10.04 -13.90
C VAL A 212 -12.53 -10.64 -15.29
N ILE A 213 -12.18 -11.91 -15.52
CA ILE A 213 -12.41 -12.60 -16.80
C ILE A 213 -13.90 -12.86 -17.04
N ASN A 214 -14.65 -13.21 -16.00
CA ASN A 214 -16.05 -13.62 -16.11
C ASN A 214 -17.05 -12.44 -16.00
N SER A 215 -16.60 -11.21 -15.83
CA SER A 215 -17.44 -10.02 -15.67
C SER A 215 -17.52 -9.17 -16.94
#